data_4066048ed8c2ee1bb43fcfe84a432487
#
_entry.id   4066048ed8c2ee1bb43fcfe84a432487
#
_cell.length_a   1.000
_cell.length_b   1.000
_cell.length_c   1.000
_cell.angle_alpha   90.00
_cell.angle_beta   90.00
_cell.angle_gamma   90.00
#
_symmetry.space_group_name_H-M   'P 1'
#
loop_
_entity.id
_entity.type
_entity.pdbx_description
1 polymer ?
#
loop_
_entity_poly.entity_id
_entity_poly.type
_entity_poly.pdbx_seq_one_letter_code
_entity_poly.pdbx_strand_id
1 'polypeptide(L)'
;AFFSLEMPAKSIAMRLFAIDSKVELAKIIKAQFIGNEFERIMDSCARLYDYSDNMYIVDVPNISLTELRAKARILKKEKNIDCIVIDYIGLISVPSSYSAQKKFEQVSMISLALKQLARELKVPVIVLCQVGRESEEQAPILSNLRDSGSIEQDADIVCFLHRKKNLTEEEKQKNLKDSQGRANIQVTQFIVAKNRNGETGVFKIGYNGPLTYYNDVDQSSEFIDYEQKVTTKK
;
A
#
# COMPACT_ATOMS: atom_id res chain seq x y z
N ALA A 1 -5.25 4.30 -11.96
CA ALA A 1 -6.17 3.15 -11.84
C ALA A 1 -5.85 2.36 -10.59
N PHE A 2 -6.83 2.10 -9.75
CA PHE A 2 -6.70 1.33 -8.52
C PHE A 2 -7.51 0.02 -8.64
N PHE A 3 -6.81 -1.10 -8.78
CA PHE A 3 -7.41 -2.43 -8.80
C PHE A 3 -7.52 -2.93 -7.35
N SER A 4 -8.71 -2.80 -6.76
CA SER A 4 -9.04 -3.28 -5.43
C SER A 4 -9.63 -4.68 -5.53
N LEU A 5 -8.83 -5.69 -5.23
CA LEU A 5 -9.23 -7.09 -5.41
C LEU A 5 -9.80 -7.71 -4.12
N GLU A 6 -9.53 -7.06 -2.98
CA GLU A 6 -10.01 -7.49 -1.66
C GLU A 6 -11.16 -6.63 -1.15
N MET A 7 -11.10 -5.32 -1.41
CA MET A 7 -12.05 -4.37 -0.82
C MET A 7 -12.99 -3.78 -1.89
N PRO A 8 -14.31 -3.67 -1.61
CA PRO A 8 -15.23 -3.00 -2.51
C PRO A 8 -14.93 -1.49 -2.60
N ALA A 9 -15.24 -0.88 -3.75
CA ALA A 9 -15.04 0.55 -4.01
C ALA A 9 -15.63 1.45 -2.92
N LYS A 10 -16.79 1.09 -2.37
CA LYS A 10 -17.41 1.81 -1.24
C LYS A 10 -16.49 1.89 -0.03
N SER A 11 -15.80 0.80 0.31
CA SER A 11 -14.88 0.78 1.47
C SER A 11 -13.65 1.65 1.23
N ILE A 12 -13.15 1.70 0.00
CA ILE A 12 -12.07 2.60 -0.40
C ILE A 12 -12.52 4.06 -0.28
N ALA A 13 -13.70 4.40 -0.81
CA ALA A 13 -14.27 5.75 -0.71
C ALA A 13 -14.42 6.20 0.76
N MET A 14 -14.94 5.34 1.65
CA MET A 14 -15.04 5.66 3.08
C MET A 14 -13.69 5.97 3.73
N ARG A 15 -12.62 5.26 3.34
CA ARG A 15 -11.27 5.54 3.81
C ARG A 15 -10.75 6.87 3.28
N LEU A 16 -11.01 7.18 2.00
CA LEU A 16 -10.65 8.47 1.42
C LEU A 16 -11.36 9.63 2.15
N PHE A 17 -12.66 9.47 2.47
CA PHE A 17 -13.39 10.43 3.28
C PHE A 17 -12.78 10.58 4.68
N ALA A 18 -12.40 9.49 5.34
CA ALA A 18 -11.75 9.56 6.65
C ALA A 18 -10.42 10.31 6.61
N ILE A 19 -9.61 10.05 5.57
CA ILE A 19 -8.32 10.70 5.34
C ILE A 19 -8.50 12.20 5.09
N ASP A 20 -9.40 12.59 4.18
CA ASP A 20 -9.54 13.97 3.75
C ASP A 20 -10.31 14.83 4.76
N SER A 21 -11.45 14.33 5.28
CA SER A 21 -12.25 15.04 6.27
C SER A 21 -11.63 15.07 7.66
N LYS A 22 -10.63 14.20 7.96
CA LYS A 22 -10.07 13.96 9.29
C LYS A 22 -11.13 13.52 10.32
N VAL A 23 -12.16 12.80 9.85
CA VAL A 23 -13.17 12.16 10.69
C VAL A 23 -12.85 10.67 10.77
N GLU A 24 -12.96 10.10 11.97
CA GLU A 24 -12.63 8.68 12.18
C GLU A 24 -13.49 7.76 11.29
N LEU A 25 -12.84 6.78 10.64
CA LEU A 25 -13.51 5.83 9.77
C LEU A 25 -14.67 5.10 10.45
N ALA A 26 -14.51 4.76 11.74
CA ALA A 26 -15.57 4.10 12.51
C ALA A 26 -16.84 4.95 12.64
N LYS A 27 -16.71 6.27 12.77
CA LYS A 27 -17.82 7.22 12.82
C LYS A 27 -18.52 7.33 11.46
N ILE A 28 -17.73 7.35 10.38
CA ILE A 28 -18.26 7.39 9.00
C ILE A 28 -19.08 6.13 8.72
N ILE A 29 -18.56 4.95 9.06
CA ILE A 29 -19.23 3.66 8.85
C ILE A 29 -20.57 3.60 9.62
N LYS A 30 -20.57 4.10 10.87
CA LYS A 30 -21.74 4.08 11.75
C LYS A 30 -22.68 5.27 11.55
N ALA A 31 -22.32 6.24 10.71
CA ALA A 31 -23.02 7.51 10.54
C ALA A 31 -23.25 8.26 11.88
N GLN A 32 -22.25 8.22 12.78
CA GLN A 32 -22.29 8.84 14.10
C GLN A 32 -21.36 10.06 14.14
N PHE A 33 -21.89 11.24 13.90
CA PHE A 33 -21.13 12.48 13.79
C PHE A 33 -21.40 13.39 14.98
N ILE A 34 -20.37 14.12 15.40
CA ILE A 34 -20.41 15.07 16.53
C ILE A 34 -19.94 16.43 16.03
N GLY A 35 -20.65 17.49 16.44
CA GLY A 35 -20.30 18.86 16.05
C GLY A 35 -20.34 19.06 14.54
N ASN A 36 -19.27 19.60 13.97
CA ASN A 36 -19.14 19.90 12.53
C ASN A 36 -18.58 18.73 11.69
N GLU A 37 -18.50 17.52 12.23
CA GLU A 37 -17.93 16.37 11.51
C GLU A 37 -18.70 16.04 10.23
N PHE A 38 -20.03 16.18 10.24
CA PHE A 38 -20.84 15.96 9.05
C PHE A 38 -20.55 16.98 7.94
N GLU A 39 -20.44 18.26 8.29
CA GLU A 39 -20.08 19.32 7.33
C GLU A 39 -18.71 19.05 6.70
N ARG A 40 -17.73 18.66 7.52
CA ARG A 40 -16.39 18.31 7.02
C ARG A 40 -16.40 17.13 6.05
N ILE A 41 -17.30 16.15 6.26
CA ILE A 41 -17.47 15.02 5.32
C ILE A 41 -18.10 15.53 4.02
N MET A 42 -19.11 16.40 4.10
CA MET A 42 -19.74 16.98 2.90
C MET A 42 -18.73 17.78 2.07
N ASP A 43 -17.90 18.60 2.72
CA ASP A 43 -16.82 19.32 2.06
C ASP A 43 -15.79 18.37 1.42
N SER A 44 -15.49 17.27 2.11
CA SER A 44 -14.62 16.21 1.59
C SER A 44 -15.23 15.53 0.37
N CYS A 45 -16.54 15.26 0.39
CA CYS A 45 -17.25 14.71 -0.77
C CYS A 45 -17.14 15.62 -1.99
N ALA A 46 -17.31 16.94 -1.81
CA ALA A 46 -17.15 17.90 -2.90
C ALA A 46 -15.73 17.90 -3.47
N ARG A 47 -14.71 18.00 -2.60
CA ARG A 47 -13.30 17.94 -3.04
C ARG A 47 -12.95 16.65 -3.78
N LEU A 48 -13.34 15.49 -3.24
CA LEU A 48 -13.04 14.19 -3.86
C LEU A 48 -13.83 13.97 -5.16
N TYR A 49 -15.00 14.59 -5.30
CA TYR A 49 -15.75 14.58 -6.56
C TYR A 49 -14.98 15.29 -7.68
N ASP A 50 -14.32 16.43 -7.38
CA ASP A 50 -13.49 17.16 -8.35
C ASP A 50 -12.29 16.32 -8.85
N TYR A 51 -11.86 15.32 -8.08
CA TYR A 51 -10.80 14.38 -8.48
C TYR A 51 -11.33 13.07 -9.09
N SER A 52 -12.66 12.90 -9.22
CA SER A 52 -13.26 11.64 -9.69
C SER A 52 -12.81 11.22 -11.08
N ASP A 53 -12.51 12.19 -11.96
CA ASP A 53 -12.00 11.95 -13.30
C ASP A 53 -10.52 11.51 -13.35
N ASN A 54 -9.83 11.58 -12.21
CA ASN A 54 -8.41 11.24 -12.09
C ASN A 54 -8.18 9.90 -11.35
N MET A 55 -9.22 9.31 -10.73
CA MET A 55 -9.09 8.08 -9.96
C MET A 55 -10.14 7.05 -10.37
N TYR A 56 -9.70 5.96 -10.96
CA TYR A 56 -10.56 4.86 -11.43
C TYR A 56 -10.39 3.66 -10.51
N ILE A 57 -11.42 3.34 -9.72
CA ILE A 57 -11.44 2.18 -8.83
C ILE A 57 -12.09 1.02 -9.56
N VAL A 58 -11.36 -0.08 -9.71
CA VAL A 58 -11.79 -1.33 -10.33
C VAL A 58 -11.87 -2.38 -9.22
N ASP A 59 -13.05 -2.61 -8.66
CA ASP A 59 -13.30 -3.59 -7.60
C ASP A 59 -13.88 -4.89 -8.17
N VAL A 60 -13.03 -5.67 -8.82
CA VAL A 60 -13.41 -6.95 -9.42
C VAL A 60 -12.74 -8.09 -8.63
N PRO A 61 -13.48 -8.82 -7.80
CA PRO A 61 -12.93 -9.95 -7.07
C PRO A 61 -12.51 -11.06 -8.06
N ASN A 62 -11.41 -11.75 -7.74
CA ASN A 62 -10.87 -12.86 -8.54
C ASN A 62 -10.58 -12.52 -10.01
N ILE A 63 -10.19 -11.28 -10.29
CA ILE A 63 -9.85 -10.85 -11.64
C ILE A 63 -8.74 -11.74 -12.23
N SER A 64 -8.91 -12.18 -13.48
CA SER A 64 -7.84 -12.90 -14.16
C SER A 64 -6.73 -11.93 -14.62
N LEU A 65 -5.48 -12.43 -14.68
CA LEU A 65 -4.35 -11.65 -15.20
C LEU A 65 -4.64 -11.08 -16.58
N THR A 66 -5.31 -11.84 -17.44
CA THR A 66 -5.68 -11.41 -18.80
C THR A 66 -6.69 -10.28 -18.76
N GLU A 67 -7.71 -10.37 -17.91
CA GLU A 67 -8.73 -9.33 -17.74
C GLU A 67 -8.13 -8.06 -17.13
N LEU A 68 -7.28 -8.18 -16.11
CA LEU A 68 -6.59 -7.04 -15.50
C LEU A 68 -5.78 -6.27 -16.55
N ARG A 69 -4.98 -6.99 -17.37
CA ARG A 69 -4.20 -6.38 -18.44
C ARG A 69 -5.08 -5.71 -19.49
N ALA A 70 -6.21 -6.32 -19.86
CA ALA A 70 -7.14 -5.74 -20.81
C ALA A 70 -7.76 -4.44 -20.27
N LYS A 71 -8.27 -4.45 -19.02
CA LYS A 71 -8.82 -3.26 -18.36
C LYS A 71 -7.77 -2.15 -18.23
N ALA A 72 -6.54 -2.47 -17.85
CA ALA A 72 -5.46 -1.49 -17.75
C ALA A 72 -5.16 -0.81 -19.10
N ARG A 73 -5.15 -1.58 -20.21
CA ARG A 73 -4.97 -1.03 -21.57
C ARG A 73 -6.12 -0.10 -21.96
N ILE A 74 -7.35 -0.50 -21.68
CA ILE A 74 -8.54 0.33 -21.94
C ILE A 74 -8.45 1.64 -21.18
N LEU A 75 -8.17 1.58 -19.85
CA LEU A 75 -8.02 2.77 -19.03
C LEU A 75 -6.86 3.66 -19.50
N LYS A 76 -5.73 3.08 -19.93
CA LYS A 76 -4.65 3.88 -20.50
C LYS A 76 -5.05 4.57 -21.80
N LYS A 77 -5.75 3.85 -22.69
CA LYS A 77 -6.20 4.41 -23.98
C LYS A 77 -7.28 5.49 -23.82
N GLU A 78 -8.29 5.24 -23.00
CA GLU A 78 -9.47 6.09 -22.91
C GLU A 78 -9.34 7.21 -21.89
N LYS A 79 -8.61 6.95 -20.82
CA LYS A 79 -8.51 7.85 -19.65
C LYS A 79 -7.09 8.37 -19.43
N ASN A 80 -6.14 7.94 -20.25
CA ASN A 80 -4.72 8.31 -20.17
C ASN A 80 -4.14 8.21 -18.75
N ILE A 81 -4.45 7.14 -18.02
CA ILE A 81 -3.95 6.94 -16.65
C ILE A 81 -2.42 7.02 -16.59
N ASP A 82 -1.89 7.56 -15.49
CA ASP A 82 -0.46 7.77 -15.26
C ASP A 82 0.15 6.78 -14.24
N CYS A 83 -0.70 6.01 -13.55
CA CYS A 83 -0.26 5.02 -12.56
C CYS A 83 -1.29 3.90 -12.42
N ILE A 84 -0.81 2.69 -12.12
CA ILE A 84 -1.64 1.55 -11.76
C ILE A 84 -1.26 1.09 -10.36
N VAL A 85 -2.26 0.89 -9.49
CA VAL A 85 -2.09 0.31 -8.16
C VAL A 85 -2.91 -0.98 -8.08
N ILE A 86 -2.35 -2.05 -7.52
CA ILE A 86 -3.00 -3.36 -7.40
C ILE A 86 -2.94 -3.83 -5.94
N ASP A 87 -4.10 -4.03 -5.33
CA ASP A 87 -4.26 -4.50 -3.95
C ASP A 87 -5.05 -5.81 -3.92
N TYR A 88 -4.39 -6.96 -3.83
CA TYR A 88 -2.97 -7.30 -3.82
C TYR A 88 -2.69 -8.45 -4.80
N ILE A 89 -1.43 -8.69 -5.14
CA ILE A 89 -1.00 -9.65 -6.18
C ILE A 89 -1.54 -11.06 -5.99
N GLY A 90 -1.67 -11.52 -4.74
CA GLY A 90 -2.10 -12.87 -4.40
C GLY A 90 -3.54 -13.21 -4.75
N LEU A 91 -4.37 -12.20 -5.10
CA LEU A 91 -5.77 -12.36 -5.51
C LEU A 91 -5.97 -12.37 -7.03
N ILE A 92 -4.91 -12.15 -7.79
CA ILE A 92 -4.98 -12.26 -9.25
C ILE A 92 -5.04 -13.75 -9.63
N SER A 93 -6.05 -14.13 -10.39
CA SER A 93 -6.17 -15.50 -10.89
C SER A 93 -5.36 -15.71 -12.16
N VAL A 94 -4.79 -16.90 -12.28
CA VAL A 94 -4.03 -17.33 -13.48
C VAL A 94 -4.92 -18.16 -14.39
N PRO A 95 -4.58 -18.27 -15.70
CA PRO A 95 -5.28 -19.17 -16.61
C PRO A 95 -5.31 -20.62 -16.09
N SER A 96 -6.35 -21.37 -16.43
CA SER A 96 -6.54 -22.76 -15.98
C SER A 96 -5.37 -23.69 -16.29
N SER A 97 -4.64 -23.44 -17.39
CA SER A 97 -3.42 -24.16 -17.75
C SER A 97 -2.29 -24.02 -16.72
N TYR A 98 -2.34 -23.01 -15.86
CA TYR A 98 -1.36 -22.74 -14.79
C TYR A 98 -1.92 -22.95 -13.40
N SER A 99 -3.21 -23.29 -13.25
CA SER A 99 -3.87 -23.44 -11.95
C SER A 99 -3.31 -24.61 -11.11
N ALA A 100 -2.76 -25.62 -11.76
CA ALA A 100 -2.11 -26.77 -11.11
C ALA A 100 -0.69 -26.47 -10.58
N GLN A 101 -0.10 -25.32 -10.94
CA GLN A 101 1.23 -24.95 -10.48
C GLN A 101 1.21 -24.50 -9.02
N LYS A 102 2.37 -24.57 -8.37
CA LYS A 102 2.54 -24.08 -7.00
C LYS A 102 2.29 -22.57 -6.94
N LYS A 103 1.78 -22.10 -5.82
CA LYS A 103 1.42 -20.67 -5.63
C LYS A 103 2.56 -19.72 -5.99
N PHE A 104 3.80 -20.04 -5.62
CA PHE A 104 4.95 -19.20 -5.93
C PHE A 104 5.22 -19.08 -7.44
N GLU A 105 4.99 -20.12 -8.24
CA GLU A 105 5.14 -20.09 -9.70
C GLU A 105 4.08 -19.22 -10.34
N GLN A 106 2.84 -19.27 -9.82
CA GLN A 106 1.76 -18.39 -10.25
C GLN A 106 2.08 -16.91 -9.98
N VAL A 107 2.57 -16.61 -8.77
CA VAL A 107 2.99 -15.24 -8.41
C VAL A 107 4.16 -14.78 -9.27
N SER A 108 5.11 -15.66 -9.58
CA SER A 108 6.22 -15.35 -10.48
C SER A 108 5.77 -14.95 -11.88
N MET A 109 4.84 -15.71 -12.43
CA MET A 109 4.26 -15.41 -13.74
C MET A 109 3.50 -14.07 -13.74
N ILE A 110 2.73 -13.81 -12.67
CA ILE A 110 1.99 -12.56 -12.53
C ILE A 110 2.96 -11.38 -12.42
N SER A 111 4.01 -11.49 -11.59
CA SER A 111 5.03 -10.45 -11.41
C SER A 111 5.68 -10.05 -12.74
N LEU A 112 6.15 -11.05 -13.50
CA LEU A 112 6.75 -10.81 -14.81
C LEU A 112 5.75 -10.14 -15.78
N ALA A 113 4.50 -10.59 -15.79
CA ALA A 113 3.47 -10.03 -16.66
C ALA A 113 3.12 -8.58 -16.29
N LEU A 114 3.10 -8.23 -15.00
CA LEU A 114 2.88 -6.86 -14.53
C LEU A 114 4.07 -5.95 -14.86
N LYS A 115 5.31 -6.48 -14.78
CA LYS A 115 6.51 -5.76 -15.23
C LYS A 115 6.45 -5.46 -16.73
N GLN A 116 6.00 -6.43 -17.54
CA GLN A 116 5.80 -6.23 -18.98
C GLN A 116 4.72 -5.18 -19.26
N LEU A 117 3.60 -5.23 -18.51
CA LEU A 117 2.50 -4.26 -18.62
C LEU A 117 2.96 -2.83 -18.31
N ALA A 118 3.75 -2.64 -17.24
CA ALA A 118 4.32 -1.35 -16.90
C ALA A 118 5.16 -0.76 -18.05
N ARG A 119 6.00 -1.59 -18.66
CA ARG A 119 6.83 -1.18 -19.81
C ARG A 119 6.00 -0.89 -21.06
N GLU A 120 5.00 -1.71 -21.35
CA GLU A 120 4.08 -1.57 -22.49
C GLU A 120 3.30 -0.26 -22.41
N LEU A 121 2.71 0.03 -21.25
CA LEU A 121 1.85 1.21 -21.04
C LEU A 121 2.66 2.46 -20.69
N LYS A 122 3.95 2.32 -20.37
CA LYS A 122 4.85 3.40 -19.91
C LYS A 122 4.29 4.12 -18.67
N VAL A 123 3.76 3.34 -17.72
CA VAL A 123 3.26 3.84 -16.44
C VAL A 123 3.85 3.01 -15.30
N PRO A 124 4.09 3.61 -14.12
CA PRO A 124 4.44 2.85 -12.93
C PRO A 124 3.30 1.91 -12.53
N VAL A 125 3.66 0.71 -12.11
CA VAL A 125 2.73 -0.28 -11.54
C VAL A 125 3.16 -0.55 -10.11
N ILE A 126 2.35 -0.13 -9.14
CA ILE A 126 2.54 -0.34 -7.72
C ILE A 126 1.73 -1.59 -7.33
N VAL A 127 2.40 -2.58 -6.78
CA VAL A 127 1.78 -3.86 -6.44
C VAL A 127 1.94 -4.12 -4.96
N LEU A 128 0.84 -4.31 -4.25
CA LEU A 128 0.88 -4.73 -2.86
C LEU A 128 1.07 -6.24 -2.78
N CYS A 129 1.88 -6.66 -1.83
CA CYS A 129 2.15 -8.07 -1.56
C CYS A 129 2.19 -8.30 -0.05
N GLN A 130 1.55 -9.37 0.41
CA GLN A 130 1.62 -9.75 1.82
C GLN A 130 2.95 -10.43 2.11
N VAL A 131 3.57 -10.07 3.23
CA VAL A 131 4.77 -10.73 3.76
C VAL A 131 4.37 -11.86 4.70
N GLY A 132 5.18 -12.90 4.78
CA GLY A 132 4.94 -14.02 5.69
C GLY A 132 4.86 -13.57 7.16
N ARG A 133 4.13 -14.33 7.99
CA ARG A 133 3.93 -14.02 9.43
C ARG A 133 5.22 -13.99 10.25
N GLU A 134 6.28 -14.60 9.79
CA GLU A 134 7.61 -14.57 10.42
C GLU A 134 8.17 -13.13 10.53
N SER A 135 7.66 -12.20 9.70
CA SER A 135 8.05 -10.79 9.71
C SER A 135 7.26 -9.94 10.73
N GLU A 136 6.40 -10.53 11.56
CA GLU A 136 5.59 -9.75 12.51
C GLU A 136 6.42 -9.20 13.69
N GLU A 137 7.46 -9.91 14.11
CA GLU A 137 8.32 -9.51 15.23
C GLU A 137 9.60 -8.81 14.78
N GLN A 138 10.06 -9.07 13.57
CA GLN A 138 11.29 -8.51 13.03
C GLN A 138 11.01 -7.72 11.75
N ALA A 139 11.82 -6.66 11.52
CA ALA A 139 11.73 -5.91 10.28
C ALA A 139 11.90 -6.84 9.07
N PRO A 140 10.98 -6.80 8.10
CA PRO A 140 11.05 -7.67 6.94
C PRO A 140 12.29 -7.37 6.09
N ILE A 141 12.82 -8.42 5.47
CA ILE A 141 13.94 -8.37 4.53
C ILE A 141 13.51 -9.00 3.19
N LEU A 142 14.28 -8.80 2.13
CA LEU A 142 13.96 -9.31 0.79
C LEU A 142 13.68 -10.82 0.78
N SER A 143 14.39 -11.61 1.60
CA SER A 143 14.16 -13.05 1.72
C SER A 143 12.79 -13.41 2.31
N ASN A 144 12.07 -12.49 2.96
CA ASN A 144 10.69 -12.72 3.43
C ASN A 144 9.66 -12.68 2.28
N LEU A 145 10.10 -12.29 1.06
CA LEU A 145 9.37 -12.50 -0.19
C LEU A 145 9.59 -13.90 -0.77
N ARG A 146 9.95 -14.90 0.06
CA ARG A 146 10.38 -16.26 -0.34
C ARG A 146 9.41 -17.00 -1.25
N ASP A 147 8.12 -16.84 -1.03
CA ASP A 147 7.10 -17.41 -1.93
C ASP A 147 6.98 -16.61 -3.24
N SER A 148 7.86 -15.63 -3.45
CA SER A 148 7.82 -14.66 -4.53
C SER A 148 9.23 -14.17 -4.89
N GLY A 149 10.25 -15.02 -4.88
CA GLY A 149 11.65 -14.65 -5.22
C GLY A 149 11.78 -13.96 -6.57
N SER A 150 10.83 -14.18 -7.47
CA SER A 150 10.72 -13.48 -8.74
C SER A 150 10.24 -12.03 -8.58
N ILE A 151 9.39 -11.71 -7.57
CA ILE A 151 9.00 -10.31 -7.30
C ILE A 151 10.24 -9.48 -6.98
N GLU A 152 11.16 -10.02 -6.17
CA GLU A 152 12.42 -9.35 -5.90
C GLU A 152 13.22 -9.08 -7.18
N GLN A 153 13.26 -10.02 -8.11
CA GLN A 153 14.02 -9.88 -9.36
C GLN A 153 13.35 -8.90 -10.33
N ASP A 154 12.03 -8.97 -10.48
CA ASP A 154 11.25 -8.18 -11.45
C ASP A 154 11.07 -6.73 -11.00
N ALA A 155 10.86 -6.48 -9.71
CA ALA A 155 10.63 -5.14 -9.19
C ALA A 155 11.86 -4.25 -9.31
N ASP A 156 11.67 -2.99 -9.71
CA ASP A 156 12.72 -1.97 -9.70
C ASP A 156 12.93 -1.42 -8.29
N ILE A 157 11.85 -1.32 -7.51
CA ILE A 157 11.84 -0.84 -6.14
C ILE A 157 11.06 -1.83 -5.30
N VAL A 158 11.57 -2.19 -4.13
CA VAL A 158 10.85 -2.97 -3.11
C VAL A 158 10.85 -2.18 -1.81
N CYS A 159 9.65 -1.92 -1.31
CA CYS A 159 9.46 -1.23 -0.04
C CYS A 159 8.67 -2.12 0.93
N PHE A 160 9.04 -2.05 2.22
CA PHE A 160 8.26 -2.66 3.29
C PHE A 160 7.72 -1.60 4.24
N LEU A 161 6.51 -1.84 4.73
CA LEU A 161 5.94 -1.14 5.86
C LEU A 161 6.02 -2.05 7.08
N HIS A 162 6.81 -1.67 8.08
CA HIS A 162 6.98 -2.46 9.30
C HIS A 162 6.58 -1.67 10.53
N ARG A 163 5.71 -2.26 11.32
CA ARG A 163 5.26 -1.72 12.61
C ARG A 163 5.36 -2.80 13.67
N LYS A 164 6.12 -2.51 14.74
CA LYS A 164 6.20 -3.42 15.88
C LYS A 164 4.81 -3.60 16.52
N LYS A 165 4.39 -4.84 16.72
CA LYS A 165 3.12 -5.15 17.42
C LYS A 165 3.23 -4.92 18.93
N ASN A 166 4.35 -5.33 19.53
CA ASN A 166 4.60 -5.24 20.97
C ASN A 166 5.51 -4.04 21.24
N LEU A 167 4.90 -2.89 21.54
CA LEU A 167 5.61 -1.70 22.01
C LEU A 167 5.85 -1.84 23.50
N THR A 168 7.05 -1.50 23.98
CA THR A 168 7.31 -1.32 25.42
C THR A 168 6.50 -0.13 25.95
N GLU A 169 6.28 -0.06 27.28
CA GLU A 169 5.56 1.07 27.88
C GLU A 169 6.25 2.42 27.60
N GLU A 170 7.59 2.42 27.49
CA GLU A 170 8.36 3.60 27.12
C GLU A 170 8.13 4.00 25.64
N GLU A 171 8.00 3.01 24.74
CA GLU A 171 7.68 3.24 23.32
C GLU A 171 6.23 3.71 23.14
N LYS A 172 5.30 3.26 23.97
CA LYS A 172 3.90 3.73 24.01
C LYS A 172 3.79 5.17 24.52
N GLN A 173 4.63 5.55 25.50
CA GLN A 173 4.68 6.93 26.03
C GLN A 173 5.34 7.92 25.07
N LYS A 174 6.20 7.45 24.19
CA LYS A 174 6.74 8.22 23.05
C LYS A 174 5.76 8.34 21.88
N ASN A 175 4.45 8.25 22.15
CA ASN A 175 3.43 8.51 21.14
C ASN A 175 3.70 9.88 20.49
N LEU A 176 4.25 9.82 19.30
CA LEU A 176 4.54 11.01 18.51
C LEU A 176 3.21 11.74 18.27
N LYS A 177 3.22 13.01 18.64
CA LYS A 177 2.17 13.91 18.22
C LYS A 177 2.41 14.19 16.73
N ASP A 178 1.36 14.22 15.92
CA ASP A 178 1.49 14.71 14.57
C ASP A 178 1.88 16.19 14.58
N SER A 179 2.22 16.73 13.41
CA SER A 179 2.51 18.17 13.23
C SER A 179 1.38 19.10 13.69
N GLN A 180 0.22 18.53 14.09
CA GLN A 180 -0.95 19.23 14.61
C GLN A 180 -1.24 18.87 16.08
N GLY A 181 -0.32 18.19 16.79
CA GLY A 181 -0.43 17.89 18.21
C GLY A 181 -1.41 16.76 18.57
N ARG A 182 -1.89 15.97 17.59
CA ARG A 182 -2.84 14.86 17.82
C ARG A 182 -2.12 13.63 18.34
N ALA A 183 -2.59 13.07 19.43
CA ALA A 183 -2.13 11.81 19.99
C ALA A 183 -2.60 10.59 19.16
N ASN A 184 -1.97 9.42 19.34
CA ASN A 184 -2.25 8.13 18.71
C ASN A 184 -1.61 7.88 17.35
N ILE A 185 -0.43 8.44 17.07
CA ILE A 185 0.35 8.09 15.91
C ILE A 185 1.30 6.95 16.23
N GLN A 186 1.15 5.86 15.51
CA GLN A 186 2.05 4.71 15.61
C GLN A 186 3.20 4.87 14.62
N VAL A 187 4.43 4.85 15.13
CA VAL A 187 5.61 4.91 14.27
C VAL A 187 5.69 3.65 13.42
N THR A 188 5.76 3.85 12.12
CA THR A 188 5.95 2.80 11.12
C THR A 188 7.29 3.03 10.43
N GLN A 189 8.08 1.99 10.27
CA GLN A 189 9.29 2.03 9.44
C GLN A 189 8.87 1.83 7.98
N PHE A 190 9.24 2.76 7.12
CA PHE A 190 9.21 2.60 5.68
C PHE A 190 10.61 2.20 5.24
N ILE A 191 10.76 0.98 4.75
CA ILE A 191 12.03 0.36 4.42
C ILE A 191 12.13 0.25 2.91
N VAL A 192 13.04 0.99 2.29
CA VAL A 192 13.40 0.82 0.89
C VAL A 192 14.47 -0.27 0.84
N ALA A 193 14.03 -1.52 0.64
CA ALA A 193 14.91 -2.69 0.68
C ALA A 193 15.63 -2.96 -0.65
N LYS A 194 15.06 -2.49 -1.75
CA LYS A 194 15.65 -2.52 -3.07
C LYS A 194 15.30 -1.24 -3.81
N ASN A 195 16.28 -0.64 -4.47
CA ASN A 195 16.10 0.46 -5.39
C ASN A 195 17.12 0.35 -6.52
N ARG A 196 16.67 -0.01 -7.72
CA ARG A 196 17.57 -0.30 -8.86
C ARG A 196 18.36 0.95 -9.32
N ASN A 197 17.78 2.14 -9.15
CA ASN A 197 18.34 3.38 -9.65
C ASN A 197 18.65 4.40 -8.54
N GLY A 198 18.65 3.99 -7.28
CA GLY A 198 18.91 4.88 -6.15
C GLY A 198 19.32 4.13 -4.90
N GLU A 199 19.34 4.82 -3.78
CA GLU A 199 19.76 4.29 -2.50
C GLU A 199 18.68 3.47 -1.82
N THR A 200 19.08 2.54 -0.98
CA THR A 200 18.22 1.81 -0.04
C THR A 200 18.32 2.46 1.33
N GLY A 201 17.30 2.29 2.16
CA GLY A 201 17.36 2.89 3.51
C GLY A 201 16.04 2.74 4.27
N VAL A 202 16.02 3.29 5.47
CA VAL A 202 14.87 3.22 6.38
C VAL A 202 14.55 4.61 6.90
N PHE A 203 13.31 5.02 6.80
CA PHE A 203 12.80 6.23 7.43
C PHE A 203 11.50 5.97 8.21
N LYS A 204 11.13 6.88 9.08
CA LYS A 204 9.96 6.75 9.93
C LYS A 204 8.81 7.54 9.33
N ILE A 205 7.62 6.94 9.37
CA ILE A 205 6.35 7.59 9.05
C ILE A 205 5.37 7.34 10.19
N GLY A 206 4.41 8.22 10.36
CA GLY A 206 3.35 8.10 11.35
C GLY A 206 2.12 7.41 10.76
N TYR A 207 1.52 6.47 11.49
CA TYR A 207 0.24 5.88 11.13
C TYR A 207 -0.84 6.28 12.13
N ASN A 208 -1.88 6.94 11.65
CA ASN A 208 -3.09 7.25 12.40
C ASN A 208 -4.16 6.21 12.09
N GLY A 209 -4.32 5.23 12.97
CA GLY A 209 -5.24 4.10 12.77
C GLY A 209 -6.71 4.53 12.61
N PRO A 210 -7.28 5.36 13.50
CA PRO A 210 -8.66 5.86 13.37
C PRO A 210 -8.97 6.54 12.03
N LEU A 211 -8.00 7.25 11.45
CA LEU A 211 -8.13 7.91 10.16
C LEU A 211 -7.65 7.06 8.98
N THR A 212 -7.05 5.90 9.24
CA THR A 212 -6.38 5.05 8.23
C THR A 212 -5.35 5.81 7.38
N TYR A 213 -4.61 6.71 8.02
CA TYR A 213 -3.79 7.72 7.35
C TYR A 213 -2.32 7.62 7.77
N TYR A 214 -1.43 7.67 6.79
CA TYR A 214 0.00 7.86 7.02
C TYR A 214 0.37 9.33 6.85
N ASN A 215 1.25 9.83 7.72
CA ASN A 215 1.74 11.20 7.69
C ASN A 215 3.24 11.25 7.97
N ASP A 216 3.85 12.34 7.58
CA ASP A 216 5.22 12.62 7.95
C ASP A 216 5.32 12.81 9.48
N VAL A 217 6.42 12.33 10.04
CA VAL A 217 6.81 12.59 11.43
C VAL A 217 8.11 13.37 11.43
N ASP A 218 8.38 14.09 12.52
CA ASP A 218 9.61 14.83 12.67
C ASP A 218 10.81 13.86 12.53
N GLN A 219 11.61 14.10 11.50
CA GLN A 219 12.75 13.27 11.10
C GLN A 219 14.02 13.67 11.87
N SER A 220 13.90 14.15 13.12
CA SER A 220 15.09 14.44 13.96
C SER A 220 15.98 13.21 14.26
N SER A 221 15.68 12.08 13.63
CA SER A 221 16.41 10.81 13.76
C SER A 221 16.88 10.30 12.39
N GLU A 222 18.17 10.15 12.29
CA GLU A 222 19.02 9.61 11.25
C GLU A 222 18.37 8.67 10.23
N PHE A 223 18.56 8.96 8.92
CA PHE A 223 18.41 8.00 7.84
C PHE A 223 19.38 6.85 8.11
N ILE A 224 18.89 5.68 8.44
CA ILE A 224 19.71 4.51 8.73
C ILE A 224 19.84 3.70 7.44
N ASP A 225 21.05 3.53 6.96
CA ASP A 225 21.37 2.66 5.83
C ASP A 225 20.81 1.24 6.09
N TYR A 226 20.01 0.75 5.15
CA TYR A 226 19.40 -0.57 5.27
C TYR A 226 20.43 -1.70 5.31
N GLU A 227 21.54 -1.59 4.56
CA GLU A 227 22.58 -2.61 4.49
C GLU A 227 23.31 -2.77 5.82
N GLN A 228 23.51 -1.69 6.56
CA GLN A 228 24.13 -1.75 7.90
C GLN A 228 23.26 -2.52 8.91
N LYS A 229 21.92 -2.48 8.79
CA LYS A 229 21.03 -3.24 9.68
C LYS A 229 21.02 -4.74 9.42
N VAL A 230 21.25 -5.16 8.19
CA VAL A 230 21.25 -6.59 7.82
C VAL A 230 22.55 -7.26 8.25
N THR A 231 23.67 -6.54 8.22
CA THR A 231 25.03 -7.04 8.58
C THR A 231 25.26 -7.12 10.08
N THR A 232 24.60 -6.31 10.90
CA THR A 232 24.80 -6.32 12.38
C THR A 232 24.04 -7.46 13.09
N LYS A 233 23.32 -8.33 12.35
CA LYS A 233 22.54 -9.46 12.89
C LYS A 233 23.08 -10.85 12.49
N LYS A 234 24.36 -10.96 12.15
CA LYS A 234 25.06 -12.25 11.97
C LYS A 234 25.77 -12.70 13.23
#